data_f27d2b368165cfd2c7e6c899457f9c2e
#
_entry.id   f27d2b368165cfd2c7e6c899457f9c2e
#
_cell.length_a   1.000
_cell.length_b   1.000
_cell.length_c   1.000
_cell.angle_alpha   90.00
_cell.angle_beta   90.00
_cell.angle_gamma   90.00
#
_symmetry.space_group_name_H-M   'P 1'
#
loop_
_entity.id
_entity.type
_entity.pdbx_description
1 polymer ?
#
loop_
_entity_poly.entity_id
_entity_poly.type
_entity_poly.pdbx_seq_one_letter_code
_entity_poly.pdbx_strand_id
1 'polypeptide(L)'
;MTTLRLRPEDPADAGPVRRVLATAFARPDVATPPEVSLVDELRDTTAWLPELAMVAEYGGEVVGYALLTRARLRPERGSDVPVLALGPVAVAPHRQRVGHGTAVVQAALDASTELGERLVIVLGAPAFYRRFGFGPASELGLTGPWAGLGEPWQALVLPPSTSEEGPPPRGEVLFPAPWSKV
;
A
#
# COMPACT_ATOMS: atom_id res chain seq x y z
N MET A 1 12.25 27.13 6.48
CA MET A 1 11.01 26.38 6.72
C MET A 1 11.27 24.91 6.45
N THR A 2 10.90 24.03 7.36
CA THR A 2 11.06 22.58 7.15
C THR A 2 9.94 22.09 6.25
N THR A 3 10.29 21.49 5.12
CA THR A 3 9.32 21.03 4.10
C THR A 3 9.25 19.52 4.15
N LEU A 4 8.04 18.95 3.97
CA LEU A 4 7.85 17.52 3.77
C LEU A 4 8.37 17.14 2.38
N ARG A 5 9.26 16.16 2.33
CA ARG A 5 9.78 15.59 1.09
C ARG A 5 9.23 14.17 0.92
N LEU A 6 8.67 13.90 -0.25
CA LEU A 6 8.16 12.59 -0.63
C LEU A 6 9.08 12.02 -1.70
N ARG A 7 9.55 10.80 -1.50
CA ARG A 7 10.47 10.12 -2.42
C ARG A 7 10.40 8.61 -2.27
N PRO A 8 10.85 7.84 -3.26
CA PRO A 8 11.09 6.42 -3.08
C PRO A 8 12.06 6.14 -1.93
N GLU A 9 11.90 4.98 -1.32
CA GLU A 9 12.79 4.45 -0.28
C GLU A 9 14.19 4.21 -0.86
N ASP A 10 15.21 4.71 -0.17
CA ASP A 10 16.61 4.37 -0.42
C ASP A 10 17.00 3.18 0.48
N PRO A 11 17.96 2.31 0.10
CA PRO A 11 18.44 1.25 0.98
C PRO A 11 18.88 1.71 2.38
N ALA A 12 19.35 2.94 2.51
CA ALA A 12 19.70 3.54 3.81
C ALA A 12 18.49 3.81 4.71
N ASP A 13 17.28 3.88 4.13
CA ASP A 13 16.04 4.14 4.88
C ASP A 13 15.49 2.89 5.58
N ALA A 14 16.01 1.69 5.31
CA ALA A 14 15.48 0.46 5.88
C ALA A 14 15.38 0.50 7.42
N GLY A 15 16.40 1.02 8.11
CA GLY A 15 16.38 1.22 9.56
C GLY A 15 15.35 2.27 10.01
N PRO A 16 15.36 3.48 9.46
CA PRO A 16 14.33 4.49 9.68
C PRO A 16 12.90 3.98 9.45
N VAL A 17 12.63 3.32 8.34
CA VAL A 17 11.31 2.72 8.01
C VAL A 17 10.90 1.71 9.06
N ARG A 18 11.79 0.80 9.47
CA ARG A 18 11.51 -0.15 10.57
C ARG A 18 11.09 0.56 11.86
N ARG A 19 11.74 1.68 12.23
CA ARG A 19 11.36 2.46 13.41
C ARG A 19 9.97 3.08 13.27
N VAL A 20 9.64 3.64 12.11
CA VAL A 20 8.31 4.20 11.86
C VAL A 20 7.24 3.11 11.96
N LEU A 21 7.44 1.96 11.33
CA LEU A 21 6.52 0.82 11.40
C LEU A 21 6.38 0.31 12.84
N ALA A 22 7.49 0.08 13.53
CA ALA A 22 7.48 -0.45 14.90
C ALA A 22 6.73 0.48 15.87
N THR A 23 6.88 1.79 15.71
CA THR A 23 6.21 2.76 16.59
C THR A 23 4.75 3.01 16.20
N ALA A 24 4.44 3.04 14.91
CA ALA A 24 3.09 3.26 14.42
C ALA A 24 2.14 2.08 14.70
N PHE A 25 2.65 0.85 14.64
CA PHE A 25 1.90 -0.39 14.88
C PHE A 25 2.16 -1.01 16.25
N ALA A 26 2.80 -0.29 17.16
CA ALA A 26 3.09 -0.78 18.51
C ALA A 26 1.82 -1.27 19.21
N ARG A 27 1.89 -2.47 19.81
CA ARG A 27 0.83 -3.09 20.61
C ARG A 27 1.45 -3.59 21.93
N PRO A 28 0.73 -3.50 23.08
CA PRO A 28 1.31 -3.82 24.40
C PRO A 28 1.94 -5.21 24.48
N ASP A 29 1.35 -6.21 23.83
CA ASP A 29 1.75 -7.62 23.95
C ASP A 29 2.56 -8.14 22.77
N VAL A 30 3.01 -7.24 21.86
CA VAL A 30 3.74 -7.61 20.65
C VAL A 30 5.10 -6.91 20.63
N ALA A 31 6.17 -7.69 20.79
CA ALA A 31 7.53 -7.15 20.83
C ALA A 31 7.95 -6.48 19.50
N THR A 32 7.55 -7.07 18.37
CA THR A 32 7.76 -6.50 17.04
C THR A 32 6.48 -6.66 16.23
N PRO A 33 5.86 -5.55 15.79
CA PRO A 33 4.67 -5.62 14.94
C PRO A 33 4.92 -6.44 13.67
N PRO A 34 3.97 -7.29 13.24
CA PRO A 34 4.13 -8.12 12.03
C PRO A 34 4.35 -7.29 10.77
N GLU A 35 3.89 -6.04 10.74
CA GLU A 35 4.11 -5.10 9.65
C GLU A 35 5.59 -4.82 9.39
N VAL A 36 6.44 -4.90 10.41
CA VAL A 36 7.90 -4.76 10.27
C VAL A 36 8.47 -5.94 9.51
N SER A 37 8.15 -7.17 9.95
CA SER A 37 8.61 -8.39 9.28
C SER A 37 8.06 -8.52 7.87
N LEU A 38 6.82 -8.10 7.66
CA LEU A 38 6.20 -8.07 6.32
C LEU A 38 7.04 -7.26 5.34
N VAL A 39 7.41 -6.04 5.69
CA VAL A 39 8.20 -5.16 4.81
C VAL A 39 9.60 -5.72 4.57
N ASP A 40 10.26 -6.23 5.62
CA ASP A 40 11.59 -6.80 5.48
C ASP A 40 11.59 -8.00 4.51
N GLU A 41 10.62 -8.90 4.63
CA GLU A 41 10.52 -10.07 3.76
C GLU A 41 10.10 -9.71 2.33
N LEU A 42 9.22 -8.71 2.16
CA LEU A 42 8.82 -8.26 0.83
C LEU A 42 10.00 -7.69 0.04
N ARG A 43 10.97 -7.02 0.68
CA ARG A 43 12.17 -6.51 0.00
C ARG A 43 12.96 -7.59 -0.73
N ASP A 44 12.93 -8.82 -0.23
CA ASP A 44 13.66 -9.96 -0.81
C ASP A 44 12.83 -10.76 -1.84
N THR A 45 11.66 -10.25 -2.23
CA THR A 45 10.76 -10.92 -3.18
C THR A 45 10.65 -10.18 -4.52
N THR A 46 10.18 -10.88 -5.54
CA THR A 46 9.83 -10.30 -6.84
C THR A 46 8.58 -9.39 -6.79
N ALA A 47 7.88 -9.38 -5.65
CA ALA A 47 6.74 -8.49 -5.44
C ALA A 47 7.17 -7.06 -5.04
N TRP A 48 8.42 -6.86 -4.65
CA TRP A 48 8.97 -5.56 -4.30
C TRP A 48 9.07 -4.66 -5.53
N LEU A 49 8.55 -3.45 -5.42
CA LEU A 49 8.59 -2.42 -6.45
C LEU A 49 9.26 -1.18 -5.85
N PRO A 50 10.56 -0.96 -6.10
CA PRO A 50 11.33 0.11 -5.45
C PRO A 50 10.72 1.50 -5.65
N GLU A 51 10.13 1.75 -6.82
CA GLU A 51 9.50 3.02 -7.17
C GLU A 51 8.22 3.28 -6.38
N LEU A 52 7.64 2.25 -5.77
CA LEU A 52 6.36 2.29 -5.05
C LEU A 52 6.52 2.07 -3.54
N ALA A 53 7.74 2.01 -3.04
CA ALA A 53 8.06 2.06 -1.63
C ALA A 53 8.35 3.53 -1.27
N MET A 54 7.36 4.26 -0.74
CA MET A 54 7.44 5.70 -0.56
C MET A 54 7.71 6.08 0.88
N VAL A 55 8.66 6.97 1.09
CA VAL A 55 8.95 7.60 2.38
C VAL A 55 8.52 9.07 2.39
N ALA A 56 8.04 9.52 3.55
CA ALA A 56 7.84 10.91 3.87
C ALA A 56 8.96 11.35 4.83
N GLU A 57 9.80 12.25 4.37
CA GLU A 57 10.92 12.81 5.13
C GLU A 57 10.58 14.25 5.58
N TYR A 58 10.77 14.54 6.85
CA TYR A 58 10.55 15.87 7.42
C TYR A 58 11.71 16.24 8.36
N GLY A 59 12.40 17.34 8.05
CA GLY A 59 13.55 17.75 8.84
C GLY A 59 14.72 16.79 8.84
N GLY A 60 14.92 16.01 7.77
CA GLY A 60 15.98 14.99 7.69
C GLY A 60 15.61 13.66 8.37
N GLU A 61 14.38 13.52 8.86
CA GLU A 61 13.88 12.30 9.51
C GLU A 61 12.79 11.65 8.64
N VAL A 62 12.85 10.33 8.45
CA VAL A 62 11.75 9.55 7.87
C VAL A 62 10.63 9.47 8.92
N VAL A 63 9.50 10.09 8.61
CA VAL A 63 8.34 10.21 9.51
C VAL A 63 7.11 9.48 9.01
N GLY A 64 7.09 9.04 7.77
CA GLY A 64 5.98 8.31 7.17
C GLY A 64 6.43 7.33 6.11
N TYR A 65 5.60 6.32 5.86
CA TYR A 65 5.86 5.24 4.92
C TYR A 65 4.57 4.76 4.29
N ALA A 66 4.60 4.46 3.00
CA ALA A 66 3.53 3.77 2.27
C ALA A 66 4.17 2.82 1.27
N LEU A 67 3.78 1.55 1.30
CA LEU A 67 4.29 0.51 0.42
C LEU A 67 3.19 0.01 -0.51
N LEU A 68 3.50 -0.06 -1.78
CA LEU A 68 2.71 -0.83 -2.75
C LEU A 68 3.58 -1.97 -3.28
N THR A 69 3.02 -3.16 -3.29
CA THR A 69 3.70 -4.36 -3.79
C THR A 69 2.90 -5.04 -4.86
N ARG A 70 3.57 -5.83 -5.68
CA ARG A 70 2.93 -6.63 -6.70
C ARG A 70 2.05 -7.70 -6.07
N ALA A 71 0.79 -7.71 -6.46
CA ALA A 71 -0.15 -8.79 -6.26
C ALA A 71 -0.67 -9.26 -7.63
N ARG A 72 -1.52 -10.27 -7.65
CA ARG A 72 -2.14 -10.78 -8.87
C ARG A 72 -3.64 -10.86 -8.70
N LEU A 73 -4.36 -10.58 -9.75
CA LEU A 73 -5.79 -10.81 -9.87
C LEU A 73 -5.99 -12.01 -10.78
N ARG A 74 -6.60 -13.06 -10.27
CA ARG A 74 -7.00 -14.25 -11.02
C ARG A 74 -8.45 -14.08 -11.45
N PRO A 75 -8.70 -13.81 -12.74
CA PRO A 75 -10.06 -13.73 -13.25
C PRO A 75 -10.67 -15.14 -13.37
N GLU A 76 -11.99 -15.21 -13.50
CA GLU A 76 -12.68 -16.49 -13.77
C GLU A 76 -12.22 -17.15 -15.07
N ARG A 77 -11.79 -16.36 -16.03
CA ARG A 77 -11.29 -16.82 -17.34
C ARG A 77 -10.10 -15.98 -17.76
N GLY A 78 -9.12 -16.63 -18.37
CA GLY A 78 -7.89 -15.98 -18.85
C GLY A 78 -6.74 -16.12 -17.87
N SER A 79 -5.68 -15.35 -18.12
CA SER A 79 -4.47 -15.36 -17.30
C SER A 79 -4.56 -14.38 -16.13
N ASP A 80 -3.78 -14.63 -15.09
CA ASP A 80 -3.62 -13.71 -13.98
C ASP A 80 -3.15 -12.33 -14.48
N VAL A 81 -3.70 -11.27 -13.91
CA VAL A 81 -3.34 -9.86 -14.22
C VAL A 81 -2.58 -9.27 -13.06
N PRO A 82 -1.54 -8.46 -13.33
CA PRO A 82 -0.84 -7.75 -12.27
C PRO A 82 -1.73 -6.67 -11.65
N VAL A 83 -1.70 -6.58 -10.32
CA VAL A 83 -2.36 -5.53 -9.54
C VAL A 83 -1.46 -5.13 -8.38
N LEU A 84 -1.82 -4.08 -7.66
CA LEU A 84 -1.07 -3.61 -6.50
C LEU A 84 -1.81 -3.86 -5.19
N ALA A 85 -1.05 -4.20 -4.16
CA ALA A 85 -1.50 -4.26 -2.78
C ALA A 85 -0.87 -3.10 -2.00
N LEU A 86 -1.69 -2.23 -1.42
CA LEU A 86 -1.27 -1.09 -0.61
C LEU A 86 -1.20 -1.49 0.86
N GLY A 87 -0.03 -1.37 1.44
CA GLY A 87 0.25 -1.58 2.86
C GLY A 87 1.65 -2.16 3.09
N PRO A 88 2.19 -1.93 4.29
CA PRO A 88 1.63 -1.08 5.33
C PRO A 88 1.72 0.42 5.01
N VAL A 89 0.83 1.20 5.64
CA VAL A 89 0.91 2.66 5.67
C VAL A 89 1.12 3.09 7.12
N ALA A 90 2.16 3.86 7.37
CA ALA A 90 2.55 4.25 8.73
C ALA A 90 2.99 5.71 8.79
N VAL A 91 2.74 6.35 9.93
CA VAL A 91 3.30 7.66 10.29
C VAL A 91 3.74 7.61 11.74
N ALA A 92 4.93 8.10 12.03
CA ALA A 92 5.47 8.18 13.38
C ALA A 92 4.46 8.88 14.31
N PRO A 93 4.19 8.35 15.52
CA PRO A 93 3.09 8.84 16.38
C PRO A 93 3.13 10.36 16.64
N HIS A 94 4.32 10.93 16.85
CA HIS A 94 4.51 12.36 17.08
C HIS A 94 4.33 13.24 15.82
N ARG A 95 4.11 12.63 14.66
CA ARG A 95 3.89 13.29 13.36
C ARG A 95 2.55 12.95 12.71
N GLN A 96 1.68 12.26 13.44
CA GLN A 96 0.34 11.96 12.95
C GLN A 96 -0.58 13.19 12.98
N ARG A 97 -1.70 13.11 12.24
CA ARG A 97 -2.77 14.12 12.17
C ARG A 97 -2.37 15.49 11.60
N VAL A 98 -1.22 15.55 10.93
CA VAL A 98 -0.75 16.77 10.25
C VAL A 98 -0.66 16.61 8.72
N GLY A 99 -1.27 15.53 8.18
CA GLY A 99 -1.37 15.28 6.74
C GLY A 99 -0.28 14.40 6.13
N HIS A 100 0.75 13.98 6.88
CA HIS A 100 1.86 13.20 6.33
C HIS A 100 1.41 11.85 5.75
N GLY A 101 0.47 11.15 6.41
CA GLY A 101 -0.09 9.90 5.89
C GLY A 101 -0.85 10.08 4.59
N THR A 102 -1.61 11.17 4.47
CA THR A 102 -2.30 11.50 3.22
C THR A 102 -1.29 11.81 2.11
N ALA A 103 -0.26 12.58 2.41
CA ALA A 103 0.75 12.96 1.44
C ALA A 103 1.54 11.76 0.90
N VAL A 104 1.99 10.84 1.78
CA VAL A 104 2.78 9.68 1.35
C VAL A 104 1.95 8.66 0.56
N VAL A 105 0.68 8.45 0.92
CA VAL A 105 -0.22 7.60 0.14
C VAL A 105 -0.52 8.22 -1.23
N GLN A 106 -0.79 9.51 -1.29
CA GLN A 106 -1.04 10.18 -2.57
C GLN A 106 0.18 10.07 -3.49
N ALA A 107 1.40 10.30 -2.98
CA ALA A 107 2.61 10.16 -3.76
C ALA A 107 2.80 8.73 -4.31
N ALA A 108 2.48 7.71 -3.50
CA ALA A 108 2.54 6.32 -3.94
C ALA A 108 1.51 6.00 -5.04
N LEU A 109 0.30 6.55 -4.95
CA LEU A 109 -0.75 6.39 -5.97
C LEU A 109 -0.42 7.15 -7.26
N ASP A 110 0.16 8.34 -7.16
CA ASP A 110 0.60 9.12 -8.32
C ASP A 110 1.71 8.36 -9.06
N ALA A 111 2.71 7.85 -8.36
CA ALA A 111 3.76 7.01 -8.94
C ALA A 111 3.19 5.73 -9.58
N SER A 112 2.17 5.11 -8.97
CA SER A 112 1.49 3.94 -9.56
C SER A 112 0.80 4.29 -10.87
N THR A 113 0.17 5.45 -10.95
CA THR A 113 -0.47 5.94 -12.17
C THR A 113 0.56 6.22 -13.27
N GLU A 114 1.69 6.83 -12.93
CA GLU A 114 2.79 7.08 -13.87
C GLU A 114 3.40 5.79 -14.43
N LEU A 115 3.42 4.71 -13.62
CA LEU A 115 3.86 3.38 -14.05
C LEU A 115 2.80 2.62 -14.87
N GLY A 116 1.61 3.18 -15.07
CA GLY A 116 0.52 2.55 -15.81
C GLY A 116 -0.21 1.45 -15.05
N GLU A 117 -0.12 1.44 -13.75
CA GLU A 117 -0.87 0.50 -12.90
C GLU A 117 -2.37 0.81 -12.91
N ARG A 118 -3.22 -0.22 -12.78
CA ARG A 118 -4.66 -0.06 -13.00
C ARG A 118 -5.52 -0.31 -11.79
N LEU A 119 -5.07 -1.12 -10.85
CA LEU A 119 -5.88 -1.54 -9.72
C LEU A 119 -5.02 -1.63 -8.46
N VAL A 120 -5.47 -0.95 -7.43
CA VAL A 120 -4.86 -0.98 -6.10
C VAL A 120 -5.85 -1.55 -5.11
N ILE A 121 -5.42 -2.54 -4.34
CA ILE A 121 -6.20 -3.17 -3.27
C ILE A 121 -5.66 -2.71 -1.94
N VAL A 122 -6.54 -2.43 -0.98
CA VAL A 122 -6.15 -2.11 0.39
C VAL A 122 -7.08 -2.79 1.40
N LEU A 123 -6.53 -3.22 2.51
CA LEU A 123 -7.26 -3.55 3.71
C LEU A 123 -7.03 -2.45 4.74
N GLY A 124 -8.06 -1.69 5.08
CA GLY A 124 -7.88 -0.58 6.01
C GLY A 124 -9.14 0.22 6.31
N ALA A 125 -8.99 1.28 7.12
CA ALA A 125 -10.10 2.10 7.57
C ALA A 125 -10.75 2.88 6.40
N PRO A 126 -12.04 2.65 6.07
CA PRO A 126 -12.72 3.32 4.97
C PRO A 126 -12.71 4.86 5.10
N ALA A 127 -12.81 5.38 6.32
CA ALA A 127 -12.75 6.81 6.58
C ALA A 127 -11.42 7.46 6.14
N PHE A 128 -10.33 6.69 6.14
CA PHE A 128 -9.03 7.19 5.65
C PHE A 128 -8.91 7.03 4.14
N TYR A 129 -9.23 5.87 3.58
CA TYR A 129 -8.94 5.56 2.17
C TYR A 129 -9.95 6.16 1.18
N ARG A 130 -11.17 6.45 1.61
CA ARG A 130 -12.21 7.10 0.78
C ARG A 130 -11.74 8.43 0.16
N ARG A 131 -10.87 9.18 0.85
CA ARG A 131 -10.33 10.46 0.35
C ARG A 131 -9.50 10.34 -0.93
N PHE A 132 -8.98 9.14 -1.21
CA PHE A 132 -8.21 8.83 -2.42
C PHE A 132 -9.08 8.20 -3.52
N GLY A 133 -10.36 8.00 -3.27
CA GLY A 133 -11.29 7.36 -4.20
C GLY A 133 -11.44 5.84 -4.03
N PHE A 134 -10.88 5.24 -2.97
CA PHE A 134 -11.15 3.83 -2.67
C PHE A 134 -12.62 3.62 -2.31
N GLY A 135 -13.18 2.52 -2.80
CA GLY A 135 -14.50 2.03 -2.49
C GLY A 135 -14.50 0.54 -2.18
N PRO A 136 -15.67 -0.04 -1.84
CA PRO A 136 -15.77 -1.46 -1.54
C PRO A 136 -15.28 -2.32 -2.72
N ALA A 137 -14.29 -3.16 -2.49
CA ALA A 137 -13.73 -4.02 -3.53
C ALA A 137 -14.75 -5.06 -4.05
N SER A 138 -15.75 -5.40 -3.23
CA SER A 138 -16.87 -6.26 -3.61
C SER A 138 -17.73 -5.68 -4.75
N GLU A 139 -17.86 -4.36 -4.85
CA GLU A 139 -18.58 -3.70 -5.95
C GLU A 139 -17.89 -3.89 -7.30
N LEU A 140 -16.56 -4.10 -7.27
CA LEU A 140 -15.77 -4.45 -8.45
C LEU A 140 -15.73 -5.96 -8.71
N GLY A 141 -16.41 -6.77 -7.90
CA GLY A 141 -16.40 -8.23 -7.99
C GLY A 141 -15.06 -8.85 -7.60
N LEU A 142 -14.33 -8.21 -6.68
CA LEU A 142 -13.04 -8.68 -6.20
C LEU A 142 -13.22 -9.50 -4.92
N THR A 143 -12.66 -10.71 -4.93
CA THR A 143 -12.57 -11.61 -3.79
C THR A 143 -11.14 -11.75 -3.32
N GLY A 144 -10.91 -12.40 -2.18
CA GLY A 144 -9.57 -12.60 -1.64
C GLY A 144 -9.62 -13.01 -0.17
N PRO A 145 -8.45 -13.19 0.47
CA PRO A 145 -8.38 -13.72 1.82
C PRO A 145 -9.09 -12.85 2.88
N TRP A 146 -9.25 -11.56 2.62
CA TRP A 146 -9.89 -10.62 3.56
C TRP A 146 -11.23 -10.07 3.06
N ALA A 147 -11.75 -10.58 1.95
CA ALA A 147 -13.04 -10.11 1.40
C ALA A 147 -14.20 -10.27 2.40
N GLY A 148 -14.14 -11.26 3.30
CA GLY A 148 -15.13 -11.47 4.36
C GLY A 148 -15.15 -10.41 5.46
N LEU A 149 -14.17 -9.51 5.52
CA LEU A 149 -14.13 -8.42 6.49
C LEU A 149 -15.05 -7.23 6.11
N GLY A 150 -15.63 -7.24 4.90
CA GLY A 150 -16.58 -6.23 4.48
C GLY A 150 -15.93 -4.88 4.13
N GLU A 151 -16.40 -3.80 4.73
CA GLU A 151 -15.99 -2.42 4.41
C GLU A 151 -14.48 -2.13 4.39
N PRO A 152 -13.63 -2.74 5.26
CA PRO A 152 -12.18 -2.57 5.18
C PRO A 152 -11.54 -3.11 3.90
N TRP A 153 -12.21 -4.05 3.20
CA TRP A 153 -11.75 -4.58 1.92
C TRP A 153 -12.11 -3.63 0.78
N GLN A 154 -11.13 -2.87 0.31
CA GLN A 154 -11.33 -1.77 -0.61
C GLN A 154 -10.42 -1.87 -1.82
N ALA A 155 -10.85 -1.24 -2.91
CA ALA A 155 -10.07 -1.12 -4.14
C ALA A 155 -10.21 0.27 -4.77
N LEU A 156 -9.18 0.64 -5.53
CA LEU A 156 -9.14 1.86 -6.33
C LEU A 156 -8.75 1.48 -7.76
N VAL A 157 -9.59 1.85 -8.72
CA VAL A 157 -9.25 1.78 -10.15
C VAL A 157 -8.53 3.07 -10.53
N LEU A 158 -7.28 2.94 -10.95
CA LEU A 158 -6.49 4.06 -11.44
C LEU A 158 -6.87 4.39 -12.89
N PRO A 159 -6.62 5.63 -13.34
CA PRO A 159 -6.88 6.03 -14.72
C PRO A 159 -6.18 5.11 -15.72
N PRO A 160 -6.81 4.80 -16.86
CA PRO A 160 -6.17 3.99 -17.90
C PRO A 160 -5.01 4.73 -18.56
N SER A 161 -3.96 3.99 -18.93
CA SER A 161 -2.82 4.53 -19.67
C SER A 161 -3.21 4.86 -21.11
N THR A 162 -4.21 4.14 -21.66
CA THR A 162 -4.76 4.36 -22.99
C THR A 162 -6.29 4.31 -22.95
N SER A 163 -6.95 4.96 -23.91
CA SER A 163 -8.41 4.97 -24.02
C SER A 163 -9.01 3.61 -24.44
N GLU A 164 -8.19 2.65 -24.85
CA GLU A 164 -8.61 1.30 -25.26
C GLU A 164 -8.66 0.32 -24.10
N GLU A 165 -8.06 0.67 -22.95
CA GLU A 165 -8.08 -0.17 -21.76
C GLU A 165 -9.48 -0.18 -21.11
N GLY A 166 -10.09 -1.35 -21.07
CA GLY A 166 -11.35 -1.58 -20.35
C GLY A 166 -11.18 -1.57 -18.83
N PRO A 167 -12.29 -1.76 -18.06
CA PRO A 167 -12.23 -1.92 -16.62
C PRO A 167 -11.42 -3.16 -16.24
N PRO A 168 -10.79 -3.17 -15.05
CA PRO A 168 -10.11 -4.36 -14.55
C PRO A 168 -11.09 -5.53 -14.44
N PRO A 169 -10.62 -6.77 -14.69
CA PRO A 169 -11.47 -7.95 -14.58
C PRO A 169 -11.91 -8.20 -13.15
N ARG A 170 -12.99 -8.94 -12.98
CA ARG A 170 -13.43 -9.49 -11.70
C ARG A 170 -12.62 -10.74 -11.38
N GLY A 171 -12.44 -11.05 -10.10
CA GLY A 171 -11.74 -12.28 -9.73
C GLY A 171 -11.17 -12.28 -8.32
N GLU A 172 -10.29 -13.23 -8.08
CA GLU A 172 -9.63 -13.43 -6.80
C GLU A 172 -8.28 -12.70 -6.74
N VAL A 173 -8.09 -11.88 -5.72
CA VAL A 173 -6.80 -11.22 -5.45
C VAL A 173 -5.89 -12.18 -4.69
N LEU A 174 -4.71 -12.40 -5.24
CA LEU A 174 -3.67 -13.25 -4.70
C LEU A 174 -2.48 -12.40 -4.24
N PHE A 175 -2.22 -12.43 -2.96
CA PHE A 175 -1.13 -11.69 -2.34
C PHE A 175 0.17 -12.49 -2.32
N PRO A 176 1.35 -11.84 -2.33
CA PRO A 176 2.62 -12.51 -2.05
C PRO A 176 2.62 -13.15 -0.65
N ALA A 177 3.37 -14.24 -0.50
CA ALA A 177 3.39 -15.03 0.73
C ALA A 177 3.62 -14.24 2.03
N PRO A 178 4.49 -13.22 2.10
CA PRO A 178 4.70 -12.46 3.34
C PRO A 178 3.43 -11.80 3.90
N TRP A 179 2.44 -11.47 3.06
CA TRP A 179 1.17 -10.88 3.48
C TRP A 179 0.33 -11.77 4.40
N SER A 180 0.59 -13.07 4.44
CA SER A 180 -0.12 -13.99 5.34
C SER A 180 0.16 -13.77 6.83
N LYS A 181 1.09 -12.87 7.16
CA LYS A 181 1.50 -12.56 8.54
C LYS A 181 0.74 -11.41 9.19
N VAL A 182 -0.03 -10.66 8.44
CA VAL A 182 -0.76 -9.48 8.90
C VAL A 182 -2.27 -9.64 8.78
#